data_ba59a2250d22ac7d101145d6b24fe778
#
_entry.id   ba59a2250d22ac7d101145d6b24fe778
#
_cell.length_a   1.000
_cell.length_b   1.000
_cell.length_c   1.000
_cell.angle_alpha   90.00
_cell.angle_beta   90.00
_cell.angle_gamma   90.00
#
_symmetry.space_group_name_H-M   'P 1'
#
loop_
_entity.id
_entity.type
_entity.pdbx_description
1 polymer ?
#
loop_
_entity_poly.entity_id
_entity_poly.type
_entity_poly.pdbx_seq_one_letter_code
_entity_poly.pdbx_strand_id
1 'polypeptide(L)'
;MAKAIAGRQQLIIVTPEPYEVQRLLRKTLSAANMRRIVLCEAPSNDTWARDHGFLTLISPEASSRLLDFKFNGWGKKFPSKFDNCICRRMARQGILTGRYENHLDFVLEGGSIESDGRGTIMTTSQCLLAPNRNQPLSQAQIEERLLKTLHAERILWLDHGNLAGDDTDGHIDTLARFCPDDTIAYVQCLDTSDEHYDELTRMEEQLKTFRTPDDNPYRLIPLPMAKAVFDEDGNRLPATYANFLVINGAVLMPTYGNPDTDLVAKEQLSKAFPQHEILGIDCLPLIIQHGSLHCCTMQFPRQVGSEK
;
A
#
# COMPACT_ATOMS: atom_id res chain seq x y z
N MET A 1 12.78 3.62 8.54
CA MET A 1 12.12 3.96 7.27
C MET A 1 12.75 5.17 6.58
N ALA A 2 12.64 6.42 7.06
CA ALA A 2 13.14 7.63 6.37
C ALA A 2 14.60 7.55 5.88
N LYS A 3 15.52 6.98 6.67
CA LYS A 3 16.92 6.75 6.28
C LYS A 3 17.04 5.83 5.06
N ALA A 4 16.27 4.76 5.02
CA ALA A 4 16.31 3.78 3.92
C ALA A 4 15.79 4.41 2.62
N ILE A 5 14.68 5.17 2.68
CA ILE A 5 14.09 5.84 1.52
C ILE A 5 14.98 6.99 1.04
N ALA A 6 15.33 7.94 1.91
CA ALA A 6 16.14 9.11 1.54
C ALA A 6 17.57 8.74 1.12
N GLY A 7 18.06 7.55 1.46
CA GLY A 7 19.32 7.01 0.95
C GLY A 7 19.27 6.66 -0.55
N ARG A 8 18.08 6.46 -1.13
CA ARG A 8 17.88 5.96 -2.50
C ARG A 8 17.12 6.89 -3.41
N GLN A 9 16.14 7.61 -2.87
CA GLN A 9 15.24 8.47 -3.64
C GLN A 9 14.77 9.67 -2.83
N GLN A 10 14.02 10.58 -3.45
CA GLN A 10 13.36 11.69 -2.77
C GLN A 10 12.28 11.14 -1.83
N LEU A 11 12.13 11.76 -0.66
CA LEU A 11 11.09 11.47 0.31
C LEU A 11 10.29 12.74 0.58
N ILE A 12 9.01 12.71 0.29
CA ILE A 12 8.06 13.74 0.68
C ILE A 12 7.44 13.34 2.02
N ILE A 13 7.44 14.25 2.98
CA ILE A 13 6.78 14.03 4.28
C ILE A 13 5.73 15.12 4.44
N VAL A 14 4.48 14.68 4.58
CA VAL A 14 3.37 15.56 4.92
C VAL A 14 3.26 15.65 6.44
N THR A 15 3.21 16.86 6.96
CA THR A 15 3.16 17.08 8.42
C THR A 15 2.57 18.44 8.76
N PRO A 16 1.81 18.59 9.85
CA PRO A 16 1.42 19.89 10.36
C PRO A 16 2.57 20.66 11.01
N GLU A 17 3.69 19.98 11.35
CA GLU A 17 4.81 20.54 12.13
C GLU A 17 6.17 20.34 11.43
N PRO A 18 6.42 20.99 10.28
CA PRO A 18 7.63 20.77 9.49
C PRO A 18 8.93 21.05 10.23
N TYR A 19 8.94 22.05 11.12
CA TYR A 19 10.10 22.37 11.95
C TYR A 19 10.51 21.23 12.89
N GLU A 20 9.54 20.64 13.57
CA GLU A 20 9.80 19.54 14.50
C GLU A 20 10.28 18.30 13.76
N VAL A 21 9.62 17.96 12.65
CA VAL A 21 10.02 16.83 11.80
C VAL A 21 11.46 17.06 11.26
N GLN A 22 11.77 18.26 10.78
CA GLN A 22 13.12 18.56 10.30
C GLN A 22 14.15 18.41 11.43
N ARG A 23 13.84 18.89 12.63
CA ARG A 23 14.71 18.78 13.82
C ARG A 23 14.99 17.32 14.19
N LEU A 24 13.97 16.48 14.16
CA LEU A 24 14.10 15.05 14.45
C LEU A 24 14.94 14.34 13.39
N LEU A 25 14.69 14.60 12.11
CA LEU A 25 15.40 13.98 11.00
C LEU A 25 16.89 14.35 10.99
N ARG A 26 17.24 15.58 11.31
CA ARG A 26 18.65 16.01 11.41
C ARG A 26 19.46 15.29 12.48
N LYS A 27 18.82 14.66 13.46
CA LYS A 27 19.52 13.85 14.48
C LYS A 27 19.96 12.49 13.97
N THR A 28 19.30 11.98 12.91
CA THR A 28 19.45 10.60 12.44
C THR A 28 19.90 10.48 11.00
N LEU A 29 19.70 11.52 10.19
CA LEU A 29 20.00 11.51 8.77
C LEU A 29 21.27 12.31 8.45
N SER A 30 22.02 11.85 7.46
CA SER A 30 23.15 12.62 6.91
C SER A 30 22.67 13.87 6.16
N ALA A 31 23.56 14.85 5.98
CA ALA A 31 23.27 16.03 5.18
C ALA A 31 22.88 15.68 3.73
N ALA A 32 23.45 14.60 3.17
CA ALA A 32 23.08 14.13 1.84
C ALA A 32 21.64 13.61 1.78
N ASN A 33 21.21 12.82 2.79
CA ASN A 33 19.83 12.34 2.87
C ASN A 33 18.83 13.47 3.13
N MET A 34 19.21 14.45 3.98
CA MET A 34 18.37 15.63 4.25
C MET A 34 18.05 16.44 3.00
N ARG A 35 18.97 16.52 2.01
CA ARG A 35 18.71 17.20 0.73
C ARG A 35 17.65 16.51 -0.14
N ARG A 36 17.34 15.25 0.13
CA ARG A 36 16.30 14.50 -0.58
C ARG A 36 14.94 14.51 0.11
N ILE A 37 14.83 15.28 1.20
CA ILE A 37 13.56 15.40 1.94
C ILE A 37 12.84 16.67 1.52
N VAL A 38 11.59 16.51 1.15
CA VAL A 38 10.65 17.61 0.90
C VAL A 38 9.59 17.56 2.00
N LEU A 39 9.43 18.64 2.73
CA LEU A 39 8.37 18.77 3.73
C LEU A 39 7.19 19.51 3.10
N CYS A 40 6.01 18.89 3.18
CA CYS A 40 4.74 19.49 2.79
C CYS A 40 3.93 19.81 4.05
N GLU A 41 3.73 21.10 4.32
CA GLU A 41 2.94 21.51 5.47
C GLU A 41 1.46 21.32 5.19
N ALA A 42 0.85 20.38 5.91
CA ALA A 42 -0.58 20.14 5.87
C ALA A 42 -1.06 19.48 7.17
N PRO A 43 -2.24 19.85 7.69
CA PRO A 43 -2.87 19.09 8.76
C PRO A 43 -3.30 17.72 8.24
N SER A 44 -3.21 16.72 9.10
CA SER A 44 -3.67 15.35 8.86
C SER A 44 -4.54 14.89 10.03
N ASN A 45 -5.37 13.89 9.81
CA ASN A 45 -6.06 13.17 10.87
C ASN A 45 -5.22 11.96 11.29
N ASP A 46 -4.58 11.29 10.31
CA ASP A 46 -3.85 10.06 10.52
C ASP A 46 -2.58 9.99 9.65
N THR A 47 -1.82 8.90 9.75
CA THR A 47 -0.52 8.70 9.11
C THR A 47 -0.58 7.87 7.82
N TRP A 48 -1.71 7.32 7.46
CA TRP A 48 -1.87 6.29 6.44
C TRP A 48 -1.92 6.87 5.01
N ALA A 49 -0.78 7.38 4.55
CA ALA A 49 -0.64 8.07 3.27
C ALA A 49 -1.00 7.19 2.05
N ARG A 50 -0.96 5.87 2.19
CA ARG A 50 -1.37 4.93 1.15
C ARG A 50 -2.80 5.16 0.70
N ASP A 51 -3.69 5.43 1.64
CA ASP A 51 -5.12 5.40 1.40
C ASP A 51 -5.71 6.75 0.97
N HIS A 52 -4.97 7.83 1.18
CA HIS A 52 -5.39 9.16 0.76
C HIS A 52 -4.43 9.86 -0.21
N GLY A 53 -3.30 9.23 -0.56
CA GLY A 53 -2.35 9.76 -1.53
C GLY A 53 -2.86 9.68 -2.97
N PHE A 54 -2.29 10.50 -3.87
CA PHE A 54 -2.61 10.40 -5.29
C PHE A 54 -2.31 9.02 -5.87
N LEU A 55 -3.25 8.48 -6.66
CA LEU A 55 -2.92 7.47 -7.64
C LEU A 55 -2.37 8.16 -8.89
N THR A 56 -1.25 7.67 -9.41
CA THR A 56 -0.55 8.35 -10.50
C THR A 56 -0.59 7.52 -11.77
N LEU A 57 -1.12 8.12 -12.85
CA LEU A 57 -0.99 7.54 -14.19
C LEU A 57 0.15 8.22 -14.93
N ILE A 58 1.01 7.41 -15.51
CA ILE A 58 2.11 7.87 -16.36
C ILE A 58 1.86 7.50 -17.82
N SER A 59 2.25 8.38 -18.73
CA SER A 59 2.20 8.14 -20.17
C SER A 59 3.53 8.56 -20.78
N PRO A 60 4.07 7.81 -21.74
CA PRO A 60 5.25 8.24 -22.51
C PRO A 60 4.97 9.47 -23.37
N GLU A 61 3.72 9.64 -23.83
CA GLU A 61 3.32 10.64 -24.84
C GLU A 61 2.56 11.84 -24.26
N ALA A 62 2.14 11.77 -22.99
CA ALA A 62 1.34 12.82 -22.38
C ALA A 62 1.82 13.16 -20.96
N SER A 63 1.37 14.30 -20.44
CA SER A 63 1.65 14.67 -19.05
C SER A 63 1.04 13.64 -18.09
N SER A 64 1.80 13.27 -17.06
CA SER A 64 1.33 12.40 -15.98
C SER A 64 0.08 12.97 -15.30
N ARG A 65 -0.80 12.11 -14.82
CA ARG A 65 -2.05 12.48 -14.15
C ARG A 65 -2.02 12.07 -12.70
N LEU A 66 -2.46 12.99 -11.84
CA LEU A 66 -2.54 12.84 -10.39
C LEU A 66 -4.02 12.71 -10.02
N LEU A 67 -4.47 11.50 -9.77
CA LEU A 67 -5.87 11.18 -9.49
C LEU A 67 -6.14 11.34 -7.99
N ASP A 68 -7.02 12.27 -7.63
CA ASP A 68 -7.45 12.56 -6.26
C ASP A 68 -8.79 11.89 -5.98
N PHE A 69 -8.78 10.70 -5.39
CA PHE A 69 -9.98 9.98 -4.98
C PHE A 69 -10.43 10.39 -3.59
N LYS A 70 -11.70 10.13 -3.30
CA LYS A 70 -12.26 10.41 -1.98
C LYS A 70 -11.76 9.39 -0.97
N PHE A 71 -11.11 9.90 0.08
CA PHE A 71 -10.86 9.13 1.30
C PHE A 71 -11.89 9.48 2.36
N ASN A 72 -12.54 8.50 2.95
CA ASN A 72 -13.61 8.70 3.91
C ASN A 72 -13.40 7.98 5.26
N GLY A 73 -12.12 7.66 5.59
CA GLY A 73 -11.77 7.01 6.84
C GLY A 73 -12.23 5.55 6.91
N TRP A 74 -11.92 4.77 5.86
CA TRP A 74 -12.20 3.32 5.74
C TRP A 74 -13.70 3.00 5.97
N GLY A 75 -14.55 3.69 5.21
CA GLY A 75 -15.99 3.52 5.32
C GLY A 75 -16.62 4.30 6.48
N LYS A 76 -16.07 5.46 6.84
CA LYS A 76 -16.53 6.37 7.90
C LYS A 76 -16.29 5.85 9.33
N LYS A 77 -15.32 4.95 9.51
CA LYS A 77 -14.94 4.45 10.84
C LYS A 77 -14.13 5.51 11.62
N PHE A 78 -13.34 6.33 10.90
CA PHE A 78 -12.43 7.31 11.49
C PHE A 78 -12.57 8.71 10.86
N PRO A 79 -12.18 9.79 11.58
CA PRO A 79 -12.09 11.12 11.02
C PRO A 79 -11.12 11.16 9.83
N SER A 80 -11.49 11.81 8.72
CA SER A 80 -10.69 11.83 7.48
C SER A 80 -10.70 13.17 6.75
N LYS A 81 -11.27 14.20 7.38
CA LYS A 81 -11.47 15.50 6.72
C LYS A 81 -10.17 16.15 6.27
N PHE A 82 -9.10 16.07 7.08
CA PHE A 82 -7.83 16.68 6.76
C PHE A 82 -7.06 15.82 5.75
N ASP A 83 -7.05 14.51 5.94
CA ASP A 83 -6.38 13.56 5.05
C ASP A 83 -6.94 13.64 3.63
N ASN A 84 -8.26 13.67 3.49
CA ASN A 84 -8.95 13.86 2.21
C ASN A 84 -8.68 15.22 1.53
N CYS A 85 -7.90 16.11 2.15
CA CYS A 85 -7.48 17.39 1.59
C CYS A 85 -5.99 17.44 1.21
N ILE A 86 -5.20 16.44 1.58
CA ILE A 86 -3.73 16.45 1.42
C ILE A 86 -3.35 16.52 -0.05
N CYS A 87 -3.94 15.70 -0.91
CA CYS A 87 -3.69 15.70 -2.35
C CYS A 87 -3.86 17.09 -2.98
N ARG A 88 -4.97 17.77 -2.71
CA ARG A 88 -5.23 19.13 -3.21
C ARG A 88 -4.23 20.16 -2.67
N ARG A 89 -3.76 19.99 -1.43
CA ARG A 89 -2.74 20.87 -0.84
C ARG A 89 -1.40 20.66 -1.50
N MET A 90 -0.99 19.40 -1.71
CA MET A 90 0.24 19.08 -2.43
C MET A 90 0.23 19.64 -3.86
N ALA A 91 -0.87 19.51 -4.58
CA ALA A 91 -1.04 20.06 -5.93
C ALA A 91 -0.92 21.60 -5.92
N ARG A 92 -1.57 22.29 -4.98
CA ARG A 92 -1.49 23.76 -4.85
C ARG A 92 -0.11 24.27 -4.47
N GLN A 93 0.65 23.49 -3.71
CA GLN A 93 2.02 23.83 -3.31
C GLN A 93 3.06 23.46 -4.39
N GLY A 94 2.64 22.83 -5.49
CA GLY A 94 3.54 22.38 -6.54
C GLY A 94 4.56 21.33 -6.07
N ILE A 95 4.20 20.50 -5.10
CA ILE A 95 5.06 19.45 -4.56
C ILE A 95 5.29 18.36 -5.61
N LEU A 96 4.28 18.07 -6.41
CA LEU A 96 4.34 17.15 -7.54
C LEU A 96 3.97 17.86 -8.83
N THR A 97 4.54 17.42 -9.93
CA THR A 97 4.23 17.86 -11.29
C THR A 97 3.29 16.86 -11.95
N GLY A 98 2.27 17.33 -12.64
CA GLY A 98 1.28 16.51 -13.30
C GLY A 98 -0.08 17.21 -13.37
N ARG A 99 -0.95 16.66 -14.21
CA ARG A 99 -2.32 17.16 -14.32
C ARG A 99 -3.16 16.61 -13.16
N TYR A 100 -3.64 17.50 -12.31
CA TYR A 100 -4.60 17.14 -11.25
C TYR A 100 -5.94 16.72 -11.85
N GLU A 101 -6.47 15.59 -11.41
CA GLU A 101 -7.80 15.08 -11.75
C GLU A 101 -8.61 14.79 -10.49
N ASN A 102 -9.81 15.37 -10.44
CA ASN A 102 -10.72 15.24 -9.31
C ASN A 102 -11.65 14.04 -9.49
N HIS A 103 -11.55 13.06 -8.61
CA HIS A 103 -12.40 11.88 -8.49
C HIS A 103 -13.01 11.76 -7.10
N LEU A 104 -13.23 12.89 -6.41
CA LEU A 104 -13.79 12.93 -5.06
C LEU A 104 -15.28 12.52 -4.99
N ASP A 105 -15.88 12.20 -6.11
CA ASP A 105 -17.21 11.58 -6.23
C ASP A 105 -17.16 10.05 -6.01
N PHE A 106 -15.98 9.44 -5.94
CA PHE A 106 -15.77 8.01 -5.77
C PHE A 106 -14.78 7.73 -4.65
N VAL A 107 -15.14 6.85 -3.71
CA VAL A 107 -14.29 6.44 -2.59
C VAL A 107 -13.33 5.35 -3.07
N LEU A 108 -12.03 5.59 -2.91
CA LEU A 108 -11.00 4.60 -3.22
C LEU A 108 -9.77 4.84 -2.35
N GLU A 109 -9.41 3.84 -1.58
CA GLU A 109 -8.16 3.79 -0.82
C GLU A 109 -7.06 3.16 -1.67
N GLY A 110 -5.85 3.72 -1.66
CA GLY A 110 -4.73 3.19 -2.45
C GLY A 110 -4.29 1.79 -2.02
N GLY A 111 -4.49 1.42 -0.75
CA GLY A 111 -4.23 0.07 -0.23
C GLY A 111 -5.26 -0.98 -0.65
N SER A 112 -6.44 -0.54 -1.10
CA SER A 112 -7.49 -1.44 -1.57
C SER A 112 -7.27 -2.00 -2.98
N ILE A 113 -6.29 -1.47 -3.71
CA ILE A 113 -5.96 -1.91 -5.07
C ILE A 113 -4.47 -2.19 -5.22
N GLU A 114 -4.14 -3.16 -6.05
CA GLU A 114 -2.78 -3.48 -6.48
C GLU A 114 -2.73 -3.50 -8.00
N SER A 115 -1.71 -2.89 -8.60
CA SER A 115 -1.57 -2.80 -10.07
C SER A 115 -0.27 -3.43 -10.54
N ASP A 116 -0.33 -4.18 -11.64
CA ASP A 116 0.87 -4.68 -12.31
C ASP A 116 1.52 -3.64 -13.25
N GLY A 117 0.90 -2.46 -13.40
CA GLY A 117 1.34 -1.40 -14.31
C GLY A 117 1.16 -1.75 -15.80
N ARG A 118 0.49 -2.86 -16.12
CA ARG A 118 0.27 -3.39 -17.49
C ARG A 118 -1.21 -3.65 -17.80
N GLY A 119 -2.09 -2.98 -17.07
CA GLY A 119 -3.53 -3.04 -17.29
C GLY A 119 -4.30 -4.00 -16.37
N THR A 120 -3.63 -4.73 -15.48
CA THR A 120 -4.31 -5.57 -14.48
C THR A 120 -4.35 -4.89 -13.12
N ILE A 121 -5.54 -4.84 -12.52
CA ILE A 121 -5.76 -4.44 -11.12
C ILE A 121 -6.19 -5.68 -10.34
N MET A 122 -5.69 -5.84 -9.12
CA MET A 122 -6.15 -6.82 -8.14
C MET A 122 -6.75 -6.08 -6.95
N THR A 123 -7.86 -6.57 -6.45
CA THR A 123 -8.59 -5.98 -5.32
C THR A 123 -9.36 -7.06 -4.57
N THR A 124 -9.91 -6.72 -3.41
CA THR A 124 -10.80 -7.61 -2.67
C THR A 124 -12.26 -7.19 -2.84
N SER A 125 -13.15 -8.16 -2.96
CA SER A 125 -14.60 -7.90 -2.94
C SER A 125 -15.06 -7.39 -1.58
N GLN A 126 -14.49 -7.90 -0.50
CA GLN A 126 -14.80 -7.49 0.86
C GLN A 126 -14.61 -5.98 1.05
N CYS A 127 -13.51 -5.40 0.55
CA CYS A 127 -13.24 -3.98 0.70
C CYS A 127 -14.11 -3.11 -0.24
N LEU A 128 -14.03 -3.33 -1.55
CA LEU A 128 -14.68 -2.42 -2.50
C LEU A 128 -16.20 -2.50 -2.47
N LEU A 129 -16.78 -3.63 -2.03
CA LEU A 129 -18.22 -3.79 -1.87
C LEU A 129 -18.69 -3.51 -0.43
N ALA A 130 -17.77 -3.13 0.47
CA ALA A 130 -18.11 -2.81 1.87
C ALA A 130 -19.13 -1.67 1.97
N PRO A 131 -20.01 -1.68 2.98
CA PRO A 131 -20.88 -0.57 3.30
C PRO A 131 -20.10 0.74 3.46
N ASN A 132 -20.76 1.87 3.14
CA ASN A 132 -20.17 3.21 3.26
C ASN A 132 -18.96 3.50 2.35
N ARG A 133 -18.66 2.66 1.34
CA ARG A 133 -17.73 3.00 0.24
C ARG A 133 -18.54 3.65 -0.91
N ASN A 134 -18.96 2.87 -1.88
CA ASN A 134 -19.59 3.38 -3.10
C ASN A 134 -21.03 2.86 -3.32
N GLN A 135 -21.64 2.24 -2.32
CA GLN A 135 -23.02 1.78 -2.45
C GLN A 135 -24.00 2.94 -2.70
N PRO A 136 -24.99 2.75 -3.56
CA PRO A 136 -25.54 1.46 -4.01
C PRO A 136 -24.95 0.89 -5.32
N LEU A 137 -23.72 1.29 -5.71
CA LEU A 137 -23.10 0.75 -6.92
C LEU A 137 -22.90 -0.77 -6.81
N SER A 138 -23.23 -1.50 -7.89
CA SER A 138 -22.91 -2.92 -8.02
C SER A 138 -21.42 -3.14 -8.31
N GLN A 139 -20.95 -4.38 -8.14
CA GLN A 139 -19.58 -4.77 -8.49
C GLN A 139 -19.24 -4.39 -9.94
N ALA A 140 -20.12 -4.67 -10.88
CA ALA A 140 -19.92 -4.35 -12.30
C ALA A 140 -19.77 -2.83 -12.54
N GLN A 141 -20.56 -2.00 -11.83
CA GLN A 141 -20.44 -0.55 -11.93
C GLN A 141 -19.15 0.00 -11.32
N ILE A 142 -18.70 -0.59 -10.21
CA ILE A 142 -17.41 -0.26 -9.58
C ILE A 142 -16.28 -0.66 -10.53
N GLU A 143 -16.32 -1.86 -11.09
CA GLU A 143 -15.35 -2.35 -12.07
C GLU A 143 -15.26 -1.44 -13.29
N GLU A 144 -16.38 -1.10 -13.93
CA GLU A 144 -16.42 -0.18 -15.07
C GLU A 144 -15.79 1.18 -14.71
N ARG A 145 -16.08 1.71 -13.51
CA ARG A 145 -15.50 2.96 -13.03
C ARG A 145 -13.99 2.87 -12.87
N LEU A 146 -13.48 1.80 -12.28
CA LEU A 146 -12.05 1.60 -12.07
C LEU A 146 -11.30 1.39 -13.39
N LEU A 147 -11.79 0.50 -14.27
CA LEU A 147 -11.20 0.26 -15.58
C LEU A 147 -11.06 1.57 -16.37
N LYS A 148 -12.12 2.36 -16.42
CA LYS A 148 -12.14 3.64 -17.11
C LYS A 148 -11.18 4.66 -16.49
N THR A 149 -11.18 4.79 -15.16
CA THR A 149 -10.45 5.86 -14.46
C THR A 149 -8.97 5.55 -14.35
N LEU A 150 -8.61 4.29 -14.12
CA LEU A 150 -7.23 3.83 -13.97
C LEU A 150 -6.61 3.38 -15.30
N HIS A 151 -7.36 3.45 -16.40
CA HIS A 151 -6.92 2.93 -17.72
C HIS A 151 -6.47 1.48 -17.62
N ALA A 152 -7.17 0.69 -16.83
CA ALA A 152 -6.95 -0.74 -16.70
C ALA A 152 -7.80 -1.51 -17.71
N GLU A 153 -7.39 -2.75 -18.03
CA GLU A 153 -8.06 -3.63 -18.97
C GLU A 153 -8.90 -4.70 -18.27
N ARG A 154 -8.51 -5.04 -17.02
CA ARG A 154 -9.20 -6.07 -16.24
C ARG A 154 -8.97 -5.91 -14.73
N ILE A 155 -9.87 -6.51 -13.96
CA ILE A 155 -9.77 -6.60 -12.50
C ILE A 155 -9.80 -8.06 -12.06
N LEU A 156 -8.88 -8.45 -11.21
CA LEU A 156 -8.88 -9.71 -10.49
C LEU A 156 -9.50 -9.47 -9.10
N TRP A 157 -10.68 -10.01 -8.90
CA TRP A 157 -11.40 -9.92 -7.62
C TRP A 157 -11.01 -11.07 -6.73
N LEU A 158 -10.47 -10.77 -5.56
CA LEU A 158 -10.15 -11.73 -4.52
C LEU A 158 -11.29 -11.72 -3.50
N ASP A 159 -11.95 -12.86 -3.34
CA ASP A 159 -13.15 -12.98 -2.49
C ASP A 159 -12.83 -13.53 -1.09
N HIS A 160 -11.63 -14.03 -0.91
CA HIS A 160 -11.16 -14.67 0.31
C HIS A 160 -9.90 -14.00 0.85
N GLY A 161 -9.67 -14.18 2.14
CA GLY A 161 -8.54 -13.65 2.87
C GLY A 161 -8.94 -12.46 3.74
N ASN A 162 -8.60 -12.58 5.01
CA ASN A 162 -8.70 -11.50 5.98
C ASN A 162 -7.62 -11.65 7.05
N LEU A 163 -7.37 -10.60 7.80
CA LEU A 163 -6.49 -10.62 8.96
C LEU A 163 -7.23 -10.08 10.18
N ALA A 164 -7.12 -10.76 11.30
CA ALA A 164 -7.64 -10.27 12.57
C ALA A 164 -7.00 -8.92 12.91
N GLY A 165 -7.82 -7.98 13.37
CA GLY A 165 -7.39 -6.62 13.68
C GLY A 165 -7.27 -5.68 12.47
N ASP A 166 -7.59 -6.11 11.25
CA ASP A 166 -7.63 -5.23 10.09
C ASP A 166 -8.86 -4.31 10.12
N ASP A 167 -8.64 -3.01 10.13
CA ASP A 167 -9.68 -1.98 10.13
C ASP A 167 -10.15 -1.55 8.73
N THR A 168 -9.52 -2.09 7.68
CA THR A 168 -9.68 -1.62 6.30
C THR A 168 -10.77 -2.35 5.52
N ASP A 169 -11.38 -3.40 6.09
CA ASP A 169 -12.28 -4.35 5.43
C ASP A 169 -11.56 -5.22 4.39
N GLY A 170 -10.31 -5.63 4.68
CA GLY A 170 -9.55 -6.56 3.84
C GLY A 170 -8.85 -5.88 2.67
N HIS A 171 -8.02 -4.87 2.92
CA HIS A 171 -7.15 -4.29 1.89
C HIS A 171 -6.26 -5.33 1.24
N ILE A 172 -6.15 -5.29 -0.09
CA ILE A 172 -5.33 -6.23 -0.85
C ILE A 172 -3.84 -6.15 -0.50
N ASP A 173 -3.34 -4.98 -0.13
CA ASP A 173 -1.93 -4.75 0.21
C ASP A 173 -1.49 -5.40 1.52
N THR A 174 -2.43 -5.93 2.31
CA THR A 174 -2.16 -6.76 3.49
C THR A 174 -2.17 -8.26 3.18
N LEU A 175 -2.67 -8.67 2.02
CA LEU A 175 -2.95 -10.05 1.65
C LEU A 175 -2.08 -10.56 0.50
N ALA A 176 -2.09 -9.85 -0.66
CA ALA A 176 -1.41 -10.28 -1.87
C ALA A 176 -0.93 -9.09 -2.70
N ARG A 177 0.27 -9.21 -3.29
CA ARG A 177 0.95 -8.14 -4.00
C ARG A 177 1.52 -8.61 -5.33
N PHE A 178 1.37 -7.81 -6.37
CA PHE A 178 2.10 -8.03 -7.61
C PHE A 178 3.60 -7.80 -7.43
N CYS A 179 4.38 -8.69 -8.04
CA CYS A 179 5.82 -8.64 -8.10
C CYS A 179 6.26 -8.74 -9.57
N PRO A 180 7.55 -8.50 -9.91
CA PRO A 180 8.06 -8.70 -11.25
C PRO A 180 7.78 -10.11 -11.82
N ASP A 181 7.82 -10.22 -13.15
CA ASP A 181 7.77 -11.49 -13.89
C ASP A 181 6.53 -12.34 -13.56
N ASP A 182 5.33 -11.71 -13.68
CA ASP A 182 4.04 -12.34 -13.47
C ASP A 182 3.93 -13.12 -12.15
N THR A 183 4.51 -12.54 -11.11
CA THR A 183 4.56 -13.14 -9.78
C THR A 183 3.59 -12.43 -8.83
N ILE A 184 2.92 -13.19 -7.96
CA ILE A 184 2.14 -12.69 -6.84
C ILE A 184 2.77 -13.23 -5.55
N ALA A 185 3.19 -12.33 -4.65
CA ALA A 185 3.53 -12.66 -3.27
C ALA A 185 2.26 -12.55 -2.41
N TYR A 186 1.99 -13.53 -1.56
CA TYR A 186 0.77 -13.59 -0.76
C TYR A 186 1.03 -14.19 0.62
N VAL A 187 0.20 -13.85 1.59
CA VAL A 187 0.29 -14.39 2.96
C VAL A 187 -0.23 -15.82 2.99
N GLN A 188 0.57 -16.73 3.55
CA GLN A 188 0.20 -18.13 3.73
C GLN A 188 0.20 -18.52 5.21
N CYS A 189 -0.87 -19.12 5.68
CA CYS A 189 -0.97 -19.72 7.01
C CYS A 189 -0.88 -21.24 6.89
N LEU A 190 0.12 -21.87 7.55
CA LEU A 190 0.30 -23.33 7.56
C LEU A 190 -0.17 -23.97 8.86
N ASP A 191 -0.46 -23.17 9.89
CA ASP A 191 -0.94 -23.66 11.17
C ASP A 191 -2.45 -23.85 11.10
N THR A 192 -2.89 -25.11 11.05
CA THR A 192 -4.31 -25.49 11.00
C THR A 192 -5.11 -25.09 12.23
N SER A 193 -4.46 -24.71 13.31
CA SER A 193 -5.09 -24.21 14.55
C SER A 193 -5.22 -22.69 14.59
N ASP A 194 -4.59 -21.95 13.66
CA ASP A 194 -4.70 -20.49 13.57
C ASP A 194 -6.05 -20.08 12.97
N GLU A 195 -6.66 -19.05 13.53
CA GLU A 195 -7.95 -18.51 13.07
C GLU A 195 -7.97 -18.08 11.60
N HIS A 196 -6.81 -17.80 10.98
CA HIS A 196 -6.69 -17.38 9.59
C HIS A 196 -6.55 -18.54 8.61
N TYR A 197 -6.34 -19.78 9.09
CA TYR A 197 -5.99 -20.92 8.23
C TYR A 197 -6.98 -21.14 7.10
N ASP A 198 -8.27 -21.23 7.42
CA ASP A 198 -9.30 -21.54 6.45
C ASP A 198 -9.45 -20.46 5.38
N GLU A 199 -9.47 -19.18 5.79
CA GLU A 199 -9.64 -18.06 4.86
C GLU A 199 -8.40 -17.82 3.99
N LEU A 200 -7.18 -17.92 4.56
CA LEU A 200 -5.97 -17.81 3.77
C LEU A 200 -5.73 -19.01 2.86
N THR A 201 -6.19 -20.20 3.22
CA THR A 201 -6.18 -21.37 2.34
C THR A 201 -7.12 -21.16 1.14
N ARG A 202 -8.34 -20.67 1.35
CA ARG A 202 -9.28 -20.34 0.27
C ARG A 202 -8.71 -19.23 -0.64
N MET A 203 -8.07 -18.23 -0.06
CA MET A 203 -7.38 -17.19 -0.80
C MET A 203 -6.31 -17.79 -1.73
N GLU A 204 -5.46 -18.68 -1.21
CA GLU A 204 -4.43 -19.35 -2.00
C GLU A 204 -5.04 -20.16 -3.16
N GLU A 205 -6.10 -20.93 -2.91
CA GLU A 205 -6.80 -21.68 -3.95
C GLU A 205 -7.37 -20.74 -5.04
N GLN A 206 -7.92 -19.61 -4.64
CA GLN A 206 -8.42 -18.62 -5.60
C GLN A 206 -7.26 -17.97 -6.39
N LEU A 207 -6.14 -17.62 -5.77
CA LEU A 207 -4.96 -17.08 -6.46
C LEU A 207 -4.40 -18.04 -7.50
N LYS A 208 -4.46 -19.36 -7.28
CA LYS A 208 -4.08 -20.40 -8.27
C LYS A 208 -4.95 -20.37 -9.53
N THR A 209 -6.17 -19.86 -9.45
CA THR A 209 -7.06 -19.72 -10.61
C THR A 209 -6.77 -18.49 -11.45
N PHE A 210 -6.09 -17.49 -10.91
CA PHE A 210 -5.79 -16.26 -11.62
C PHE A 210 -4.85 -16.52 -12.80
N ARG A 211 -5.06 -15.76 -13.89
CA ARG A 211 -4.29 -15.89 -15.12
C ARG A 211 -3.73 -14.53 -15.52
N THR A 212 -2.55 -14.55 -16.12
CA THR A 212 -1.95 -13.37 -16.75
C THR A 212 -2.76 -12.96 -18.00
N PRO A 213 -2.51 -11.78 -18.61
CA PRO A 213 -3.15 -11.42 -19.88
C PRO A 213 -2.94 -12.46 -21.00
N ASP A 214 -1.82 -13.20 -20.96
CA ASP A 214 -1.48 -14.27 -21.92
C ASP A 214 -2.03 -15.64 -21.51
N ASP A 215 -2.99 -15.69 -20.60
CA ASP A 215 -3.64 -16.90 -20.06
C ASP A 215 -2.71 -17.90 -19.34
N ASN A 216 -1.54 -17.43 -18.89
CA ASN A 216 -0.64 -18.23 -18.07
C ASN A 216 -0.99 -18.11 -16.57
N PRO A 217 -0.73 -19.14 -15.75
CA PRO A 217 -0.85 -19.00 -14.30
C PRO A 217 0.20 -18.01 -13.77
N TYR A 218 -0.17 -17.22 -12.75
CA TYR A 218 0.81 -16.45 -12.01
C TYR A 218 1.75 -17.36 -11.22
N ARG A 219 3.02 -16.96 -11.13
CA ARG A 219 3.95 -17.56 -10.17
C ARG A 219 3.59 -17.07 -8.78
N LEU A 220 3.27 -18.00 -7.86
CA LEU A 220 2.89 -17.68 -6.50
C LEU A 220 4.09 -17.83 -5.55
N ILE A 221 4.34 -16.82 -4.71
CA ILE A 221 5.38 -16.84 -3.69
C ILE A 221 4.70 -16.69 -2.31
N PRO A 222 4.67 -17.76 -1.50
CA PRO A 222 4.09 -17.68 -0.17
C PRO A 222 5.00 -16.90 0.79
N LEU A 223 4.43 -15.90 1.45
CA LEU A 223 5.03 -15.23 2.59
C LEU A 223 4.52 -15.90 3.88
N PRO A 224 5.36 -16.17 4.86
CA PRO A 224 4.90 -16.81 6.08
C PRO A 224 3.90 -15.91 6.82
N MET A 225 2.97 -16.52 7.54
CA MET A 225 2.19 -15.79 8.52
C MET A 225 3.13 -15.21 9.58
N ALA A 226 3.00 -13.92 9.88
CA ALA A 226 3.75 -13.32 10.97
C ALA A 226 3.33 -13.97 12.31
N LYS A 227 4.27 -14.15 13.23
CA LYS A 227 3.92 -14.57 14.59
C LYS A 227 2.92 -13.56 15.17
N ALA A 228 1.88 -14.07 15.81
CA ALA A 228 0.83 -13.24 16.37
C ALA A 228 1.39 -12.15 17.31
N VAL A 229 0.99 -10.91 17.04
CA VAL A 229 1.26 -9.74 17.88
C VAL A 229 -0.09 -9.32 18.47
N PHE A 230 -0.12 -8.94 19.72
CA PHE A 230 -1.32 -8.54 20.44
C PHE A 230 -1.15 -7.14 21.02
N ASP A 231 -2.26 -6.41 21.10
CA ASP A 231 -2.32 -5.15 21.85
C ASP A 231 -2.39 -5.39 23.38
N GLU A 232 -2.49 -4.31 24.15
CA GLU A 232 -2.57 -4.35 25.62
C GLU A 232 -3.87 -4.99 26.12
N ASP A 233 -4.92 -5.01 25.31
CA ASP A 233 -6.23 -5.60 25.60
C ASP A 233 -6.32 -7.08 25.17
N GLY A 234 -5.25 -7.61 24.54
CA GLY A 234 -5.18 -9.00 24.06
C GLY A 234 -5.82 -9.20 22.69
N ASN A 235 -6.15 -8.14 21.94
CA ASN A 235 -6.63 -8.26 20.57
C ASN A 235 -5.46 -8.50 19.61
N ARG A 236 -5.62 -9.41 18.65
CA ARG A 236 -4.62 -9.70 17.65
C ARG A 236 -4.49 -8.55 16.65
N LEU A 237 -3.25 -8.17 16.33
CA LEU A 237 -2.92 -7.10 15.40
C LEU A 237 -2.61 -7.67 14.00
N PRO A 238 -2.91 -6.94 12.90
CA PRO A 238 -2.82 -7.44 11.51
C PRO A 238 -1.39 -7.46 10.96
N ALA A 239 -0.46 -8.13 11.63
CA ALA A 239 0.93 -8.26 11.21
C ALA A 239 1.05 -9.08 9.92
N THR A 240 1.62 -8.51 8.87
CA THR A 240 1.73 -9.15 7.56
C THR A 240 2.98 -8.72 6.79
N TYR A 241 3.72 -9.68 6.22
CA TYR A 241 4.85 -9.41 5.36
C TYR A 241 4.45 -8.96 3.94
N ALA A 242 3.17 -9.08 3.55
CA ALA A 242 2.67 -8.53 2.30
C ALA A 242 2.67 -7.00 2.28
N ASN A 243 2.71 -6.36 3.43
CA ASN A 243 2.74 -4.89 3.52
C ASN A 243 4.14 -4.28 3.29
N PHE A 244 4.91 -4.86 2.34
CA PHE A 244 6.22 -4.37 1.94
C PHE A 244 6.12 -3.17 1.00
N LEU A 245 7.19 -2.35 0.95
CA LEU A 245 7.29 -1.18 0.08
C LEU A 245 8.45 -1.35 -0.91
N VAL A 246 8.14 -1.27 -2.20
CA VAL A 246 9.17 -1.27 -3.26
C VAL A 246 9.66 0.17 -3.49
N ILE A 247 10.97 0.35 -3.45
CA ILE A 247 11.67 1.61 -3.73
C ILE A 247 12.82 1.37 -4.71
N ASN A 248 13.53 2.43 -5.13
CA ASN A 248 14.64 2.29 -6.06
C ASN A 248 15.72 1.34 -5.51
N GLY A 249 15.88 0.17 -6.15
CA GLY A 249 16.89 -0.83 -5.84
C GLY A 249 16.71 -1.58 -4.51
N ALA A 250 15.58 -1.41 -3.82
CA ALA A 250 15.30 -2.14 -2.59
C ALA A 250 13.80 -2.41 -2.38
N VAL A 251 13.52 -3.44 -1.59
CA VAL A 251 12.22 -3.70 -1.00
C VAL A 251 12.35 -3.52 0.51
N LEU A 252 11.60 -2.59 1.07
CA LEU A 252 11.50 -2.45 2.52
C LEU A 252 10.44 -3.46 3.00
N MET A 253 10.87 -4.39 3.81
CA MET A 253 10.04 -5.45 4.37
C MET A 253 9.70 -5.11 5.82
N PRO A 254 8.43 -5.13 6.22
CA PRO A 254 8.09 -4.97 7.63
C PRO A 254 8.63 -6.15 8.42
N THR A 255 9.11 -5.90 9.65
CA THR A 255 9.51 -6.93 10.61
C THR A 255 8.72 -6.76 11.92
N TYR A 256 8.48 -7.86 12.60
CA TYR A 256 7.60 -7.88 13.77
C TYR A 256 8.26 -8.55 15.00
N GLY A 257 9.60 -8.46 15.07
CA GLY A 257 10.36 -8.92 16.25
C GLY A 257 10.47 -10.44 16.38
N ASN A 258 10.19 -11.20 15.33
CA ASN A 258 10.43 -12.64 15.28
C ASN A 258 11.48 -12.98 14.22
N PRO A 259 12.76 -13.20 14.61
CA PRO A 259 13.84 -13.41 13.67
C PRO A 259 13.62 -14.57 12.70
N ASP A 260 12.95 -15.65 13.13
CA ASP A 260 12.76 -16.84 12.31
C ASP A 260 11.78 -16.57 11.16
N THR A 261 10.60 -16.01 11.45
CA THR A 261 9.62 -15.65 10.41
C THR A 261 10.08 -14.47 9.57
N ASP A 262 10.77 -13.47 10.17
CA ASP A 262 11.37 -12.34 9.46
C ASP A 262 12.42 -12.84 8.42
N LEU A 263 13.23 -13.85 8.78
CA LEU A 263 14.21 -14.44 7.86
C LEU A 263 13.54 -15.17 6.70
N VAL A 264 12.54 -16.01 6.98
CA VAL A 264 11.78 -16.72 5.93
C VAL A 264 11.11 -15.73 4.98
N ALA A 265 10.45 -14.68 5.50
CA ALA A 265 9.84 -13.65 4.68
C ALA A 265 10.85 -12.94 3.77
N LYS A 266 12.04 -12.62 4.31
CA LYS A 266 13.13 -12.03 3.55
C LYS A 266 13.59 -12.94 2.41
N GLU A 267 13.76 -14.24 2.66
CA GLU A 267 14.15 -15.22 1.64
C GLU A 267 13.08 -15.33 0.53
N GLN A 268 11.80 -15.35 0.88
CA GLN A 268 10.73 -15.39 -0.12
C GLN A 268 10.67 -14.11 -0.95
N LEU A 269 10.76 -12.94 -0.33
CA LEU A 269 10.83 -11.67 -1.06
C LEU A 269 12.07 -11.56 -1.95
N SER A 270 13.20 -12.15 -1.55
CA SER A 270 14.39 -12.19 -2.40
C SER A 270 14.17 -13.03 -3.68
N LYS A 271 13.30 -14.04 -3.64
CA LYS A 271 12.90 -14.80 -4.83
C LYS A 271 11.94 -14.02 -5.74
N ALA A 272 11.09 -13.17 -5.12
CA ALA A 272 10.17 -12.30 -5.87
C ALA A 272 10.90 -11.10 -6.50
N PHE A 273 11.95 -10.60 -5.84
CA PHE A 273 12.71 -9.40 -6.24
C PHE A 273 14.22 -9.69 -6.30
N PRO A 274 14.68 -10.54 -7.24
CA PRO A 274 16.08 -11.00 -7.28
C PRO A 274 17.11 -9.89 -7.53
N GLN A 275 16.69 -8.73 -8.03
CA GLN A 275 17.55 -7.59 -8.31
C GLN A 275 17.48 -6.49 -7.25
N HIS A 276 16.71 -6.70 -6.17
CA HIS A 276 16.53 -5.71 -5.11
C HIS A 276 17.13 -6.17 -3.79
N GLU A 277 17.68 -5.24 -3.05
CA GLU A 277 18.07 -5.47 -1.66
C GLU A 277 16.82 -5.57 -0.77
N ILE A 278 16.69 -6.61 0.04
CA ILE A 278 15.57 -6.73 1.00
C ILE A 278 16.01 -6.18 2.35
N LEU A 279 15.38 -5.10 2.80
CA LEU A 279 15.71 -4.39 4.03
C LEU A 279 14.58 -4.52 5.04
N GLY A 280 14.84 -5.13 6.19
CA GLY A 280 13.90 -5.19 7.30
C GLY A 280 13.71 -3.81 7.96
N ILE A 281 12.48 -3.46 8.22
CA ILE A 281 12.07 -2.25 8.97
C ILE A 281 11.18 -2.71 10.13
N ASP A 282 11.58 -2.39 11.35
CA ASP A 282 10.76 -2.66 12.53
C ASP A 282 9.43 -1.87 12.44
N CYS A 283 8.34 -2.62 12.35
CA CYS A 283 6.98 -2.11 12.24
C CYS A 283 6.12 -2.40 13.48
N LEU A 284 6.68 -2.93 14.56
CA LEU A 284 5.96 -3.05 15.83
C LEU A 284 5.34 -1.73 16.29
N PRO A 285 6.03 -0.57 16.19
CA PRO A 285 5.40 0.70 16.55
C PRO A 285 4.25 1.14 15.64
N LEU A 286 4.21 0.66 14.39
CA LEU A 286 3.13 0.98 13.44
C LEU A 286 1.92 0.07 13.65
N ILE A 287 2.17 -1.23 13.86
CA ILE A 287 1.11 -2.23 13.94
C ILE A 287 0.16 -2.01 15.14
N ILE A 288 0.63 -1.35 16.20
CA ILE A 288 -0.20 -0.95 17.36
C ILE A 288 -1.38 -0.08 16.92
N GLN A 289 -1.27 0.62 15.80
CA GLN A 289 -2.34 1.42 15.20
C GLN A 289 -2.96 0.74 13.98
N HIS A 290 -2.93 -0.60 13.92
CA HIS A 290 -3.56 -1.47 12.92
C HIS A 290 -3.05 -1.35 11.48
N GLY A 291 -1.99 -0.57 11.22
CA GLY A 291 -1.36 -0.46 9.91
C GLY A 291 0.12 -0.80 9.93
N SER A 292 0.76 -0.87 8.76
CA SER A 292 2.16 -1.22 8.65
C SER A 292 2.90 -0.35 7.62
N LEU A 293 4.01 -0.84 7.08
CA LEU A 293 4.98 -0.08 6.30
C LEU A 293 4.41 0.50 5.00
N HIS A 294 3.69 -0.30 4.22
CA HIS A 294 3.08 0.15 2.96
C HIS A 294 1.97 1.16 3.21
N CYS A 295 1.15 0.91 4.24
CA CYS A 295 0.02 1.75 4.59
C CYS A 295 0.41 3.21 4.88
N CYS A 296 1.57 3.47 5.49
CA CYS A 296 2.04 4.84 5.79
C CYS A 296 2.81 5.50 4.63
N THR A 297 2.81 4.91 3.43
CA THR A 297 3.59 5.40 2.28
C THR A 297 2.77 5.40 0.99
N MET A 298 3.09 6.34 0.08
CA MET A 298 2.60 6.35 -1.30
C MET A 298 3.77 6.60 -2.23
N GLN A 299 3.92 5.79 -3.28
CA GLN A 299 4.96 5.99 -4.27
C GLN A 299 4.48 6.94 -5.37
N PHE A 300 5.39 7.81 -5.79
CA PHE A 300 5.20 8.65 -6.95
C PHE A 300 6.28 8.34 -7.99
N PRO A 301 5.93 8.10 -9.25
CA PRO A 301 6.89 7.93 -10.32
C PRO A 301 7.80 9.15 -10.47
N ARG A 302 9.05 8.93 -10.92
CA ARG A 302 10.05 9.99 -11.10
C ARG A 302 9.54 11.14 -11.97
N GLN A 303 8.69 10.84 -12.96
CA GLN A 303 8.12 11.81 -13.91
C GLN A 303 7.26 12.90 -13.24
N VAL A 304 6.75 12.66 -12.03
CA VAL A 304 5.95 13.63 -11.28
C VAL A 304 6.71 14.26 -10.12
N GLY A 305 7.95 13.84 -9.87
CA GLY A 305 8.81 14.45 -8.86
C GLY A 305 9.22 15.88 -9.27
N SER A 306 9.16 16.83 -8.33
CA SER A 306 9.70 18.17 -8.59
C SER A 306 11.23 18.11 -8.60
N GLU A 307 11.86 18.62 -9.66
CA GLU A 307 13.30 18.89 -9.69
C GLU A 307 13.60 20.15 -8.83
N LYS A 308 13.52 20.01 -7.50
CA LYS A 308 13.93 21.08 -6.58
C LYS A 308 15.14 20.65 -5.77
#